data_ec35951caf023aa37ac8c690f9d7dd07
#
_entry.id   ec35951caf023aa37ac8c690f9d7dd07
#
_cell.length_a   1.000
_cell.length_b   1.000
_cell.length_c   1.000
_cell.angle_alpha   90.00
_cell.angle_beta   90.00
_cell.angle_gamma   90.00
#
_symmetry.space_group_name_H-M   'P 1'
#
loop_
_entity.id
_entity.type
_entity.pdbx_description
1 polymer ?
#
loop_
_entity_poly.entity_id
_entity_poly.type
_entity_poly.pdbx_seq_one_letter_code
_entity_poly.pdbx_strand_id
1 'polypeptide(L)'
;MLSVGKTTIVKKVAEQVKANRIFDVVVLAVVSKTPDLKTIQGEITDGLGFKFEAETIRGRAEQLRKRLEREPKALERETKVLVILDDIWERLELDDVGIPSGSDNRGCKMLMTSRDRNALYRGMDTKKLFHLQVLLENEAWDLFKNMAGDAIKNPDLQPVAVEVAKRCAGLPIYLVTVASALKDGDLSEWKDALERLKRFDKDEMHSPVNSSLELSYTSLKGKEIKSVFLLCGQLRPHRIGISDLLKYTVGLGLFKHIITLDEARHRLNKLVNDLIACCLLEDGADGIVKMHDVLHGFAASVASRDHHVFTSSSGRVLREWPAKDMLEQYSATLCRVAKFLDFPEVLNCPKMESFILYNGDPSIKIPDCLFVGAKTLQLMDMTRVQLPTLPSSLQFLEKLQTLCLDYCGLGDIALIGELKMLKVLSLVGSNIVRLPREIGQLTRLQLLDLNDNPTLEIIPPNVLSCLTQLEDLYMENNFLQWGVEGLDDRRNNASSG
;
A
#
# COMPACT_ATOMS: atom_id res chain seq x y z
N MET A 1 -12.07 -0.52 -18.64
CA MET A 1 -11.58 -1.76 -19.29
C MET A 1 -10.70 -2.49 -18.30
N LEU A 2 -11.06 -3.71 -17.95
CA LEU A 2 -10.36 -4.52 -16.96
C LEU A 2 -8.97 -4.96 -17.44
N SER A 3 -8.16 -5.43 -16.53
CA SER A 3 -6.72 -5.75 -16.68
C SER A 3 -6.40 -6.71 -17.82
N VAL A 4 -6.15 -6.15 -18.99
CA VAL A 4 -5.70 -6.88 -20.21
C VAL A 4 -4.18 -7.02 -20.29
N GLY A 5 -3.44 -6.73 -19.19
CA GLY A 5 -1.98 -6.83 -19.14
C GLY A 5 -1.22 -5.58 -19.62
N LYS A 6 -1.83 -4.37 -19.57
CA LYS A 6 -1.17 -3.12 -20.00
C LYS A 6 0.19 -2.89 -19.33
N THR A 7 0.21 -2.90 -18.01
CA THR A 7 1.43 -2.75 -17.20
C THR A 7 2.48 -3.82 -17.53
N THR A 8 2.06 -5.07 -17.71
CA THR A 8 2.96 -6.17 -18.08
C THR A 8 3.60 -5.93 -19.46
N ILE A 9 2.78 -5.49 -20.44
CA ILE A 9 3.28 -5.21 -21.79
C ILE A 9 4.27 -4.05 -21.79
N VAL A 10 3.97 -2.93 -21.09
CA VAL A 10 4.91 -1.79 -21.08
C VAL A 10 6.19 -2.10 -20.35
N LYS A 11 6.18 -2.92 -19.28
CA LYS A 11 7.39 -3.44 -18.64
C LYS A 11 8.21 -4.29 -19.63
N LYS A 12 7.56 -5.19 -20.36
CA LYS A 12 8.21 -6.02 -21.38
C LYS A 12 8.79 -5.20 -22.52
N VAL A 13 8.06 -4.19 -22.99
CA VAL A 13 8.56 -3.22 -23.98
C VAL A 13 9.78 -2.48 -23.43
N ALA A 14 9.74 -2.01 -22.18
CA ALA A 14 10.87 -1.36 -21.53
C ALA A 14 12.12 -2.24 -21.51
N GLU A 15 11.98 -3.53 -21.15
CA GLU A 15 13.08 -4.50 -21.17
C GLU A 15 13.64 -4.69 -22.60
N GLN A 16 12.76 -4.87 -23.59
CA GLN A 16 13.17 -5.11 -24.98
C GLN A 16 13.87 -3.90 -25.60
N VAL A 17 13.33 -2.69 -25.41
CA VAL A 17 13.94 -1.48 -25.99
C VAL A 17 15.29 -1.15 -25.33
N LYS A 18 15.45 -1.50 -24.05
CA LYS A 18 16.73 -1.39 -23.33
C LYS A 18 17.73 -2.44 -23.84
N ALA A 19 17.32 -3.71 -23.97
CA ALA A 19 18.17 -4.79 -24.47
C ALA A 19 18.64 -4.52 -25.91
N ASN A 20 17.75 -4.02 -26.75
CA ASN A 20 18.05 -3.67 -28.16
C ASN A 20 18.72 -2.30 -28.31
N ARG A 21 19.03 -1.60 -27.23
CA ARG A 21 19.66 -0.27 -27.24
C ARG A 21 18.96 0.76 -28.14
N ILE A 22 17.61 0.69 -28.23
CA ILE A 22 16.80 1.65 -28.99
C ILE A 22 16.74 2.98 -28.23
N PHE A 23 16.73 2.91 -26.91
CA PHE A 23 16.85 4.05 -25.98
C PHE A 23 18.05 3.81 -25.06
N ASP A 24 18.75 4.87 -24.73
CA ASP A 24 19.89 4.83 -23.81
C ASP A 24 19.42 4.73 -22.36
N VAL A 25 18.27 5.37 -22.07
CA VAL A 25 17.63 5.35 -20.75
C VAL A 25 16.14 5.04 -20.90
N VAL A 26 15.63 4.17 -20.05
CA VAL A 26 14.19 3.86 -19.94
C VAL A 26 13.78 3.99 -18.49
N VAL A 27 12.82 4.87 -18.23
CA VAL A 27 12.27 5.11 -16.91
C VAL A 27 10.77 4.82 -16.88
N LEU A 28 10.27 4.31 -15.76
CA LEU A 28 8.85 4.00 -15.61
C LEU A 28 8.36 4.63 -14.30
N ALA A 29 7.23 5.34 -14.39
CA ALA A 29 6.53 5.87 -13.24
C ALA A 29 5.05 5.50 -13.28
N VAL A 30 4.47 5.19 -12.11
CA VAL A 30 3.04 4.88 -11.97
C VAL A 30 2.30 6.16 -11.56
N VAL A 31 1.33 6.56 -12.40
CA VAL A 31 0.57 7.80 -12.16
C VAL A 31 -0.55 7.59 -11.16
N SER A 32 -1.25 6.46 -11.22
CA SER A 32 -2.42 6.12 -10.39
C SER A 32 -3.62 7.09 -10.54
N LYS A 33 -4.74 6.75 -9.89
CA LYS A 33 -5.97 7.57 -9.93
C LYS A 33 -5.83 8.90 -9.17
N THR A 34 -4.98 8.94 -8.16
CA THR A 34 -4.64 10.14 -7.39
C THR A 34 -3.14 10.38 -7.53
N PRO A 35 -2.71 11.16 -8.55
CA PRO A 35 -1.30 11.35 -8.82
C PRO A 35 -0.61 12.08 -7.66
N ASP A 36 0.48 11.49 -7.17
CA ASP A 36 1.43 12.19 -6.29
C ASP A 36 2.64 12.62 -7.13
N LEU A 37 2.71 13.91 -7.44
CA LEU A 37 3.76 14.46 -8.29
C LEU A 37 5.17 14.21 -7.73
N LYS A 38 5.35 14.26 -6.40
CA LYS A 38 6.65 13.98 -5.78
C LYS A 38 7.08 12.53 -5.97
N THR A 39 6.15 11.60 -5.85
CA THR A 39 6.40 10.17 -6.08
C THR A 39 6.74 9.91 -7.55
N ILE A 40 5.96 10.48 -8.48
CA ILE A 40 6.20 10.33 -9.93
C ILE A 40 7.59 10.91 -10.29
N GLN A 41 7.91 12.10 -9.81
CA GLN A 41 9.23 12.72 -10.01
C GLN A 41 10.36 11.84 -9.44
N GLY A 42 10.16 11.26 -8.24
CA GLY A 42 11.12 10.35 -7.61
C GLY A 42 11.37 9.10 -8.44
N GLU A 43 10.33 8.39 -8.88
CA GLU A 43 10.47 7.19 -9.71
C GLU A 43 11.19 7.47 -11.04
N ILE A 44 10.96 8.64 -11.64
CA ILE A 44 11.67 9.03 -12.87
C ILE A 44 13.15 9.30 -12.58
N THR A 45 13.48 10.01 -11.49
CA THR A 45 14.88 10.34 -11.16
C THR A 45 15.70 9.14 -10.72
N ASP A 46 15.08 8.18 -10.03
CA ASP A 46 15.74 6.91 -9.67
C ASP A 46 16.20 6.18 -10.94
N GLY A 47 15.34 6.14 -11.98
CA GLY A 47 15.68 5.57 -13.27
C GLY A 47 16.73 6.37 -14.08
N LEU A 48 16.85 7.68 -13.85
CA LEU A 48 17.82 8.56 -14.47
C LEU A 48 19.15 8.65 -13.70
N GLY A 49 19.23 8.06 -12.50
CA GLY A 49 20.43 7.98 -11.69
C GLY A 49 20.88 9.32 -11.11
N PHE A 50 19.94 10.21 -10.72
CA PHE A 50 20.31 11.44 -10.00
C PHE A 50 19.35 11.71 -8.83
N LYS A 51 19.80 12.55 -7.89
CA LYS A 51 19.00 12.98 -6.73
C LYS A 51 18.61 14.44 -6.89
N PHE A 52 17.40 14.78 -6.43
CA PHE A 52 16.99 16.18 -6.37
C PHE A 52 17.76 16.94 -5.28
N GLU A 53 18.13 18.16 -5.59
CA GLU A 53 18.61 19.15 -4.62
C GLU A 53 17.43 19.99 -4.10
N ALA A 54 16.37 20.13 -4.92
CA ALA A 54 15.18 20.90 -4.58
C ALA A 54 14.14 20.04 -3.85
N GLU A 55 13.49 20.61 -2.84
CA GLU A 55 12.42 19.94 -2.08
C GLU A 55 11.02 20.25 -2.63
N THR A 56 10.84 21.40 -3.29
CA THR A 56 9.54 21.81 -3.84
C THR A 56 9.23 21.07 -5.14
N ILE A 57 7.95 20.78 -5.39
CA ILE A 57 7.49 20.11 -6.63
C ILE A 57 7.99 20.87 -7.85
N ARG A 58 7.88 22.21 -7.86
CA ARG A 58 8.31 23.06 -8.97
C ARG A 58 9.83 23.04 -9.17
N GLY A 59 10.60 23.12 -8.10
CA GLY A 59 12.06 23.03 -8.18
C GLY A 59 12.54 21.68 -8.69
N ARG A 60 11.88 20.57 -8.27
CA ARG A 60 12.13 19.24 -8.80
C ARG A 60 11.77 19.12 -10.28
N ALA A 61 10.63 19.68 -10.69
CA ALA A 61 10.21 19.72 -12.10
C ALA A 61 11.25 20.43 -12.99
N GLU A 62 11.78 21.59 -12.54
CA GLU A 62 12.83 22.31 -13.27
C GLU A 62 14.12 21.50 -13.39
N GLN A 63 14.54 20.83 -12.32
CA GLN A 63 15.74 19.98 -12.34
C GLN A 63 15.55 18.77 -13.25
N LEU A 64 14.37 18.12 -13.21
CA LEU A 64 14.05 16.99 -14.07
C LEU A 64 14.00 17.40 -15.54
N ARG A 65 13.35 18.53 -15.85
CA ARG A 65 13.30 19.09 -17.22
C ARG A 65 14.69 19.33 -17.77
N LYS A 66 15.52 20.06 -17.04
CA LYS A 66 16.93 20.30 -17.44
C LYS A 66 17.70 19.02 -17.68
N ARG A 67 17.40 17.95 -16.93
CA ARG A 67 18.04 16.64 -17.11
C ARG A 67 17.57 15.91 -18.36
N LEU A 68 16.29 16.03 -18.71
CA LEU A 68 15.68 15.42 -19.90
C LEU A 68 15.98 16.23 -21.19
N GLU A 69 16.16 17.55 -21.10
CA GLU A 69 16.45 18.46 -22.22
C GLU A 69 17.95 18.67 -22.46
N ARG A 70 18.85 18.01 -21.70
CA ARG A 70 20.30 18.25 -21.86
C ARG A 70 20.71 18.08 -23.31
N GLU A 71 21.10 19.25 -23.91
CA GLU A 71 21.76 19.28 -25.21
C GLU A 71 23.07 18.49 -25.14
N PRO A 72 23.37 17.68 -26.15
CA PRO A 72 24.68 17.04 -26.23
C PRO A 72 25.75 18.13 -26.31
N LYS A 73 26.73 18.04 -25.41
CA LYS A 73 27.99 18.80 -25.64
C LYS A 73 28.51 18.40 -27.03
N ALA A 74 29.03 19.35 -27.77
CA ALA A 74 29.31 19.35 -29.23
C ALA A 74 30.00 18.11 -29.84
N LEU A 75 30.22 17.03 -29.10
CA LEU A 75 30.84 15.76 -29.55
C LEU A 75 30.11 14.50 -29.03
N GLU A 76 29.02 14.63 -28.25
CA GLU A 76 28.31 13.47 -27.67
C GLU A 76 27.01 13.23 -28.42
N ARG A 77 26.73 11.97 -28.73
CA ARG A 77 25.46 11.49 -29.31
C ARG A 77 24.28 11.88 -28.44
N GLU A 78 23.19 12.34 -29.07
CA GLU A 78 21.92 12.62 -28.35
C GLU A 78 21.49 11.42 -27.52
N THR A 79 21.33 11.62 -26.20
CA THR A 79 20.83 10.58 -25.30
C THR A 79 19.33 10.39 -25.55
N LYS A 80 18.94 9.19 -25.99
CA LYS A 80 17.52 8.84 -26.21
C LYS A 80 16.91 8.32 -24.92
N VAL A 81 15.89 9.01 -24.43
CA VAL A 81 15.16 8.64 -23.21
C VAL A 81 13.74 8.21 -23.54
N LEU A 82 13.31 7.08 -22.98
CA LEU A 82 11.91 6.66 -22.98
C LEU A 82 11.33 6.83 -21.57
N VAL A 83 10.34 7.70 -21.43
CA VAL A 83 9.55 7.86 -20.21
C VAL A 83 8.25 7.08 -20.34
N ILE A 84 8.02 6.15 -19.43
CA ILE A 84 6.79 5.35 -19.38
C ILE A 84 5.97 5.85 -18.22
N LEU A 85 4.73 6.31 -18.51
CA LEU A 85 3.74 6.71 -17.52
C LEU A 85 2.61 5.67 -17.50
N ASP A 86 2.57 4.86 -16.46
CA ASP A 86 1.60 3.77 -16.35
C ASP A 86 0.37 4.18 -15.54
N ASP A 87 -0.81 3.70 -15.94
CA ASP A 87 -2.12 3.88 -15.31
C ASP A 87 -2.59 5.33 -15.16
N ILE A 88 -2.58 6.08 -16.28
CA ILE A 88 -3.13 7.44 -16.36
C ILE A 88 -4.67 7.38 -16.33
N TRP A 89 -5.32 8.17 -15.47
CA TRP A 89 -6.77 8.22 -15.31
C TRP A 89 -7.40 9.50 -15.85
N GLU A 90 -6.67 10.60 -15.78
CA GLU A 90 -7.07 11.92 -16.22
C GLU A 90 -5.86 12.72 -16.68
N ARG A 91 -6.06 13.95 -17.10
CA ARG A 91 -4.99 14.81 -17.58
C ARG A 91 -3.94 15.01 -16.49
N LEU A 92 -2.68 14.70 -16.84
CA LEU A 92 -1.51 15.00 -16.04
C LEU A 92 -0.76 16.17 -16.67
N GLU A 93 -0.54 17.22 -15.91
CA GLU A 93 0.26 18.35 -16.39
C GLU A 93 1.75 17.95 -16.41
N LEU A 94 2.27 17.68 -17.60
CA LEU A 94 3.65 17.22 -17.80
C LEU A 94 4.66 18.24 -17.31
N ASP A 95 4.33 19.53 -17.39
CA ASP A 95 5.17 20.63 -16.93
C ASP A 95 5.36 20.60 -15.41
N ASP A 96 4.32 20.24 -14.66
CA ASP A 96 4.39 20.09 -13.20
C ASP A 96 5.22 18.87 -12.77
N VAL A 97 5.23 17.83 -13.59
CA VAL A 97 6.13 16.68 -13.40
C VAL A 97 7.56 17.03 -13.78
N GLY A 98 7.76 17.92 -14.77
CA GLY A 98 9.05 18.29 -15.34
C GLY A 98 9.42 17.46 -16.58
N ILE A 99 8.43 16.89 -17.27
CA ILE A 99 8.62 16.19 -18.54
C ILE A 99 8.44 17.21 -19.68
N PRO A 100 9.41 17.34 -20.62
CA PRO A 100 9.30 18.27 -21.73
C PRO A 100 8.10 17.93 -22.61
N SER A 101 7.25 18.93 -22.94
CA SER A 101 6.08 18.79 -23.81
C SER A 101 6.26 19.58 -25.13
N GLY A 102 5.67 19.11 -26.24
CA GLY A 102 5.67 19.83 -27.52
C GLY A 102 6.91 19.63 -28.39
N SER A 103 7.35 20.70 -29.10
CA SER A 103 8.46 20.69 -30.06
C SER A 103 9.85 20.48 -29.45
N ASP A 104 9.96 20.69 -28.14
CA ASP A 104 11.24 20.65 -27.40
C ASP A 104 11.67 19.22 -27.01
N ASN A 105 10.90 18.22 -27.42
CA ASN A 105 11.10 16.80 -27.11
C ASN A 105 12.26 16.13 -27.91
N ARG A 106 13.38 16.80 -28.09
CA ARG A 106 14.54 16.21 -28.74
C ARG A 106 15.10 15.07 -27.87
N GLY A 107 15.02 13.82 -28.38
CA GLY A 107 15.56 12.64 -27.71
C GLY A 107 14.64 12.00 -26.64
N CYS A 108 13.60 12.67 -26.15
CA CYS A 108 12.67 12.12 -25.18
C CYS A 108 11.39 11.59 -25.86
N LYS A 109 11.02 10.35 -25.60
CA LYS A 109 9.75 9.73 -26.04
C LYS A 109 8.95 9.31 -24.85
N MET A 110 7.61 9.37 -24.98
CA MET A 110 6.69 8.94 -23.94
C MET A 110 5.87 7.75 -24.41
N LEU A 111 5.69 6.79 -23.52
CA LEU A 111 4.75 5.68 -23.64
C LEU A 111 3.81 5.74 -22.46
N MET A 112 2.52 5.79 -22.74
CA MET A 112 1.50 5.97 -21.69
C MET A 112 0.50 4.84 -21.71
N THR A 113 0.02 4.41 -20.55
CA THR A 113 -1.11 3.49 -20.46
C THR A 113 -2.28 4.12 -19.72
N SER A 114 -3.50 3.72 -20.11
CA SER A 114 -4.72 4.12 -19.44
C SER A 114 -5.81 3.07 -19.62
N ARG A 115 -6.78 3.08 -18.73
CA ARG A 115 -8.04 2.33 -18.87
C ARG A 115 -9.09 3.15 -19.63
N ASP A 116 -8.93 4.46 -19.71
CA ASP A 116 -9.79 5.38 -20.45
C ASP A 116 -9.06 5.94 -21.68
N ARG A 117 -9.65 5.69 -22.84
CA ARG A 117 -9.18 6.23 -24.11
C ARG A 117 -9.16 7.77 -24.12
N ASN A 118 -10.14 8.40 -23.50
CA ASN A 118 -10.26 9.86 -23.49
C ASN A 118 -9.16 10.52 -22.65
N ALA A 119 -8.74 9.88 -21.55
CA ALA A 119 -7.62 10.36 -20.77
C ALA A 119 -6.34 10.48 -21.62
N LEU A 120 -6.08 9.52 -22.51
CA LEU A 120 -4.93 9.58 -23.40
C LEU A 120 -5.15 10.53 -24.60
N TYR A 121 -6.30 10.42 -25.27
CA TYR A 121 -6.54 11.14 -26.50
C TYR A 121 -6.77 12.63 -26.28
N ARG A 122 -7.67 12.98 -25.38
CA ARG A 122 -8.04 14.38 -25.08
C ARG A 122 -7.22 14.97 -23.93
N GLY A 123 -6.93 14.16 -22.91
CA GLY A 123 -6.21 14.62 -21.72
C GLY A 123 -4.72 14.81 -22.00
N MET A 124 -4.09 13.84 -22.65
CA MET A 124 -2.64 13.82 -22.88
C MET A 124 -2.23 14.13 -24.34
N ASP A 125 -3.17 14.53 -25.21
CA ASP A 125 -2.94 14.83 -26.64
C ASP A 125 -2.11 13.75 -27.37
N THR A 126 -2.45 12.48 -27.15
CA THR A 126 -1.67 11.35 -27.67
C THR A 126 -1.94 11.12 -29.14
N LYS A 127 -0.89 11.18 -29.99
CA LYS A 127 -0.98 11.02 -31.44
C LYS A 127 -1.22 9.60 -31.93
N LYS A 128 -0.72 8.60 -31.19
CA LYS A 128 -0.84 7.17 -31.54
C LYS A 128 -1.42 6.39 -30.37
N LEU A 129 -2.50 5.67 -30.62
CA LEU A 129 -3.18 4.83 -29.64
C LEU A 129 -3.13 3.37 -30.10
N PHE A 130 -2.77 2.49 -29.17
CA PHE A 130 -2.83 1.05 -29.35
C PHE A 130 -3.88 0.48 -28.40
N HIS A 131 -4.87 -0.20 -28.95
CA HIS A 131 -5.91 -0.83 -28.18
C HIS A 131 -5.52 -2.27 -27.85
N LEU A 132 -5.31 -2.57 -26.58
CA LEU A 132 -5.08 -3.95 -26.12
C LEU A 132 -6.41 -4.65 -25.90
N GLN A 133 -6.55 -5.84 -26.47
CA GLN A 133 -7.70 -6.72 -26.30
C GLN A 133 -7.37 -7.78 -25.24
N VAL A 134 -8.41 -8.53 -24.81
CA VAL A 134 -8.21 -9.76 -24.04
C VAL A 134 -7.44 -10.78 -24.87
N LEU A 135 -6.81 -11.73 -24.21
CA LEU A 135 -6.09 -12.83 -24.88
C LEU A 135 -7.06 -13.65 -25.73
N LEU A 136 -6.59 -14.07 -26.91
CA LEU A 136 -7.30 -15.05 -27.73
C LEU A 136 -7.38 -16.39 -27.01
N GLU A 137 -8.32 -17.27 -27.38
CA GLU A 137 -8.55 -18.53 -26.68
C GLU A 137 -7.27 -19.41 -26.60
N ASN A 138 -6.49 -19.45 -27.68
CA ASN A 138 -5.20 -20.17 -27.70
C ASN A 138 -4.16 -19.55 -26.78
N GLU A 139 -4.02 -18.22 -26.78
CA GLU A 139 -3.10 -17.48 -25.90
C GLU A 139 -3.51 -17.62 -24.43
N ALA A 140 -4.81 -17.51 -24.15
CA ALA A 140 -5.37 -17.68 -22.83
C ALA A 140 -5.12 -19.10 -22.30
N TRP A 141 -5.31 -20.13 -23.15
CA TRP A 141 -5.04 -21.50 -22.80
C TRP A 141 -3.54 -21.76 -22.56
N ASP A 142 -2.66 -21.18 -23.37
CA ASP A 142 -1.21 -21.33 -23.20
C ASP A 142 -0.75 -20.67 -21.88
N LEU A 143 -1.25 -19.48 -21.56
CA LEU A 143 -0.98 -18.84 -20.27
C LEU A 143 -1.50 -19.69 -19.11
N PHE A 144 -2.74 -20.17 -19.21
CA PHE A 144 -3.38 -21.00 -18.18
C PHE A 144 -2.61 -22.29 -17.91
N LYS A 145 -2.19 -23.01 -18.98
CA LYS A 145 -1.38 -24.24 -18.88
C LYS A 145 -0.07 -23.99 -18.14
N ASN A 146 0.62 -22.91 -18.48
CA ASN A 146 1.90 -22.57 -17.87
C ASN A 146 1.77 -22.33 -16.37
N MET A 147 0.65 -21.75 -15.93
CA MET A 147 0.40 -21.46 -14.52
C MET A 147 -0.14 -22.67 -13.73
N ALA A 148 -0.99 -23.48 -14.34
CA ALA A 148 -1.57 -24.68 -13.70
C ALA A 148 -0.56 -25.83 -13.59
N GLY A 149 0.54 -25.80 -14.33
CA GLY A 149 1.62 -26.78 -14.22
C GLY A 149 1.25 -28.17 -14.69
N ASP A 150 1.83 -29.19 -14.06
CA ASP A 150 1.76 -30.58 -14.53
C ASP A 150 0.40 -31.26 -14.31
N ALA A 151 -0.45 -30.74 -13.43
CA ALA A 151 -1.79 -31.29 -13.18
C ALA A 151 -2.61 -31.46 -14.49
N ILE A 152 -2.46 -30.52 -15.43
CA ILE A 152 -3.19 -30.52 -16.72
C ILE A 152 -2.72 -31.63 -17.68
N LYS A 153 -1.61 -32.30 -17.42
CA LYS A 153 -1.16 -33.44 -18.22
C LYS A 153 -2.06 -34.67 -18.05
N ASN A 154 -2.89 -34.70 -17.00
CA ASN A 154 -3.88 -35.74 -16.78
C ASN A 154 -5.00 -35.62 -17.83
N PRO A 155 -5.24 -36.64 -18.68
CA PRO A 155 -6.26 -36.63 -19.71
C PRO A 155 -7.68 -36.41 -19.20
N ASP A 156 -8.00 -36.87 -17.99
CA ASP A 156 -9.34 -36.73 -17.40
C ASP A 156 -9.58 -35.31 -16.88
N LEU A 157 -8.49 -34.58 -16.51
CA LEU A 157 -8.55 -33.25 -15.98
C LEU A 157 -8.55 -32.19 -17.09
N GLN A 158 -7.86 -32.45 -18.19
CA GLN A 158 -7.67 -31.46 -19.27
C GLN A 158 -8.98 -30.86 -19.81
N PRO A 159 -10.06 -31.62 -20.08
CA PRO A 159 -11.34 -31.06 -20.54
C PRO A 159 -11.95 -30.07 -19.52
N VAL A 160 -11.86 -30.39 -18.23
CA VAL A 160 -12.36 -29.53 -17.15
C VAL A 160 -11.54 -28.24 -17.08
N ALA A 161 -10.22 -28.34 -17.19
CA ALA A 161 -9.31 -27.19 -17.18
C ALA A 161 -9.55 -26.23 -18.34
N VAL A 162 -9.84 -26.75 -19.55
CA VAL A 162 -10.20 -25.93 -20.72
C VAL A 162 -11.47 -25.13 -20.44
N GLU A 163 -12.49 -25.75 -19.87
CA GLU A 163 -13.74 -25.05 -19.52
C GLU A 163 -13.53 -24.01 -18.40
N VAL A 164 -12.69 -24.28 -17.40
CA VAL A 164 -12.31 -23.31 -16.37
C VAL A 164 -11.59 -22.11 -17.01
N ALA A 165 -10.61 -22.35 -17.90
CA ALA A 165 -9.88 -21.29 -18.58
C ALA A 165 -10.79 -20.38 -19.43
N LYS A 166 -11.78 -20.95 -20.13
CA LYS A 166 -12.78 -20.17 -20.89
C LYS A 166 -13.58 -19.23 -20.00
N ARG A 167 -13.89 -19.63 -18.75
CA ARG A 167 -14.60 -18.78 -17.77
C ARG A 167 -13.79 -17.57 -17.30
N CYS A 168 -12.47 -17.59 -17.49
CA CYS A 168 -11.61 -16.42 -17.20
C CYS A 168 -11.68 -15.33 -18.29
N ALA A 169 -12.51 -15.51 -19.34
CA ALA A 169 -12.80 -14.51 -20.38
C ALA A 169 -11.56 -13.90 -21.05
N GLY A 170 -10.45 -14.63 -21.16
CA GLY A 170 -9.19 -14.16 -21.75
C GLY A 170 -8.48 -13.06 -20.96
N LEU A 171 -8.86 -12.83 -19.71
CA LEU A 171 -8.24 -11.82 -18.85
C LEU A 171 -7.03 -12.43 -18.10
N PRO A 172 -5.80 -11.92 -18.31
CA PRO A 172 -4.59 -12.53 -17.76
C PRO A 172 -4.62 -12.73 -16.23
N ILE A 173 -5.10 -11.74 -15.48
CA ILE A 173 -5.13 -11.82 -14.01
C ILE A 173 -6.03 -12.99 -13.52
N TYR A 174 -7.17 -13.23 -14.18
CA TYR A 174 -8.06 -14.31 -13.79
C TYR A 174 -7.51 -15.68 -14.18
N LEU A 175 -6.93 -15.77 -15.38
CA LEU A 175 -6.25 -16.99 -15.83
C LEU A 175 -5.16 -17.40 -14.84
N VAL A 176 -4.32 -16.43 -14.46
CA VAL A 176 -3.19 -16.66 -13.56
C VAL A 176 -3.66 -17.04 -12.15
N THR A 177 -4.59 -16.27 -11.55
CA THR A 177 -5.04 -16.53 -10.18
C THR A 177 -5.82 -17.82 -10.05
N VAL A 178 -6.70 -18.14 -11.02
CA VAL A 178 -7.49 -19.39 -10.99
C VAL A 178 -6.59 -20.58 -11.25
N ALA A 179 -5.70 -20.51 -12.22
CA ALA A 179 -4.77 -21.61 -12.51
C ALA A 179 -3.85 -21.89 -11.31
N SER A 180 -3.33 -20.83 -10.66
CA SER A 180 -2.50 -20.96 -9.46
C SER A 180 -3.28 -21.56 -8.28
N ALA A 181 -4.54 -21.18 -8.10
CA ALA A 181 -5.39 -21.70 -7.03
C ALA A 181 -5.71 -23.20 -7.18
N LEU A 182 -5.70 -23.70 -8.43
CA LEU A 182 -6.04 -25.08 -8.76
C LEU A 182 -4.82 -25.96 -9.09
N LYS A 183 -3.60 -25.39 -9.04
CA LYS A 183 -2.37 -26.03 -9.49
C LYS A 183 -2.12 -27.42 -8.88
N ASP A 184 -2.38 -27.55 -7.58
CA ASP A 184 -2.15 -28.78 -6.81
C ASP A 184 -3.46 -29.55 -6.54
N GLY A 185 -4.57 -29.15 -7.19
CA GLY A 185 -5.89 -29.70 -6.99
C GLY A 185 -6.10 -31.00 -7.75
N ASP A 186 -6.90 -31.92 -7.17
CA ASP A 186 -7.36 -33.12 -7.82
C ASP A 186 -8.55 -32.88 -8.78
N LEU A 187 -8.97 -33.91 -9.51
CA LEU A 187 -10.10 -33.81 -10.46
C LEU A 187 -11.40 -33.36 -9.79
N SER A 188 -11.63 -33.73 -8.52
CA SER A 188 -12.82 -33.30 -7.78
C SER A 188 -12.82 -31.84 -7.47
N GLU A 189 -11.66 -31.29 -7.03
CA GLU A 189 -11.48 -29.85 -6.78
C GLU A 189 -11.64 -29.01 -8.06
N TRP A 190 -11.13 -29.49 -9.20
CA TRP A 190 -11.31 -28.85 -10.49
C TRP A 190 -12.78 -28.85 -10.96
N LYS A 191 -13.51 -29.95 -10.75
CA LYS A 191 -14.95 -30.04 -11.08
C LYS A 191 -15.77 -29.12 -10.17
N ASP A 192 -15.48 -29.07 -8.87
CA ASP A 192 -16.15 -28.15 -7.94
C ASP A 192 -15.91 -26.70 -8.34
N ALA A 193 -14.66 -26.34 -8.66
CA ALA A 193 -14.31 -25.02 -9.15
C ALA A 193 -15.11 -24.63 -10.41
N LEU A 194 -15.21 -25.53 -11.38
CA LEU A 194 -15.98 -25.29 -12.60
C LEU A 194 -17.48 -25.08 -12.30
N GLU A 195 -18.07 -25.90 -11.42
CA GLU A 195 -19.47 -25.72 -11.04
C GLU A 195 -19.72 -24.41 -10.28
N ARG A 196 -18.79 -24.00 -9.43
CA ARG A 196 -18.86 -22.71 -8.75
C ARG A 196 -18.80 -21.56 -9.75
N LEU A 197 -17.88 -21.58 -10.69
CA LEU A 197 -17.77 -20.57 -11.75
C LEU A 197 -19.07 -20.52 -12.61
N LYS A 198 -19.69 -21.66 -12.92
CA LYS A 198 -20.97 -21.72 -13.64
C LYS A 198 -22.15 -21.14 -12.86
N ARG A 199 -22.19 -21.31 -11.53
CA ARG A 199 -23.27 -20.77 -10.68
C ARG A 199 -23.22 -19.25 -10.63
N PHE A 200 -22.04 -18.69 -10.50
CA PHE A 200 -21.86 -17.24 -10.47
C PHE A 200 -22.22 -16.55 -11.79
N ASP A 201 -22.08 -17.23 -12.95
CA ASP A 201 -22.50 -16.67 -14.24
C ASP A 201 -24.03 -16.51 -14.36
N LYS A 202 -24.80 -17.20 -13.53
CA LYS A 202 -26.29 -17.12 -13.51
C LYS A 202 -26.82 -16.03 -12.60
N ASP A 203 -25.98 -15.47 -11.76
CA ASP A 203 -26.36 -14.43 -10.81
C ASP A 203 -26.11 -13.06 -11.47
N GLU A 204 -27.16 -12.35 -11.87
CA GLU A 204 -27.09 -11.05 -12.57
C GLU A 204 -26.33 -9.97 -11.78
N MET A 205 -26.19 -10.15 -10.46
CA MET A 205 -25.42 -9.24 -9.59
C MET A 205 -23.91 -9.54 -9.57
N HIS A 206 -23.44 -10.68 -10.07
CA HIS A 206 -22.01 -11.05 -10.07
C HIS A 206 -21.50 -11.10 -11.52
N SER A 207 -20.58 -10.21 -11.84
CA SER A 207 -19.84 -10.32 -13.11
C SER A 207 -18.98 -11.59 -13.09
N PRO A 208 -18.77 -12.27 -14.24
CA PRO A 208 -17.87 -13.44 -14.36
C PRO A 208 -16.47 -13.19 -13.76
N VAL A 209 -16.12 -11.96 -13.72
CA VAL A 209 -14.91 -11.36 -13.17
C VAL A 209 -14.79 -11.60 -11.65
N ASN A 210 -15.85 -11.33 -10.90
CA ASN A 210 -15.84 -11.51 -9.44
C ASN A 210 -15.81 -12.99 -9.05
N SER A 211 -16.39 -13.83 -9.88
CA SER A 211 -16.47 -15.30 -9.68
C SER A 211 -15.09 -15.96 -9.65
N SER A 212 -14.21 -15.58 -10.57
CA SER A 212 -12.85 -16.12 -10.63
C SER A 212 -12.01 -15.69 -9.43
N LEU A 213 -12.18 -14.44 -8.97
CA LEU A 213 -11.48 -13.93 -7.79
C LEU A 213 -12.03 -14.54 -6.49
N GLU A 214 -13.36 -14.71 -6.39
CA GLU A 214 -14.01 -15.38 -5.27
C GLU A 214 -13.51 -16.83 -5.14
N LEU A 215 -13.35 -17.55 -6.27
CA LEU A 215 -12.75 -18.87 -6.28
C LEU A 215 -11.32 -18.85 -5.72
N SER A 216 -10.47 -17.96 -6.23
CA SER A 216 -9.08 -17.84 -5.79
C SER A 216 -8.98 -17.53 -4.29
N TYR A 217 -9.81 -16.60 -3.79
CA TYR A 217 -9.86 -16.21 -2.37
C TYR A 217 -10.38 -17.36 -1.49
N THR A 218 -11.43 -18.06 -1.91
CA THR A 218 -12.02 -19.15 -1.12
C THR A 218 -11.12 -20.38 -1.06
N SER A 219 -10.27 -20.59 -2.08
CA SER A 219 -9.28 -21.68 -2.14
C SER A 219 -8.11 -21.47 -1.17
N LEU A 220 -7.90 -20.24 -0.64
CA LEU A 220 -6.90 -19.99 0.39
C LEU A 220 -7.17 -20.82 1.64
N LYS A 221 -6.17 -21.62 2.05
CA LYS A 221 -6.26 -22.52 3.20
C LYS A 221 -5.94 -21.81 4.50
N GLY A 222 -6.95 -21.56 5.32
CA GLY A 222 -6.81 -20.97 6.65
C GLY A 222 -7.33 -19.54 6.77
N LYS A 223 -7.66 -19.16 8.01
CA LYS A 223 -8.22 -17.83 8.30
C LYS A 223 -7.16 -16.72 8.24
N GLU A 224 -5.94 -17.00 8.72
CA GLU A 224 -4.85 -16.02 8.80
C GLU A 224 -4.48 -15.47 7.42
N ILE A 225 -4.29 -16.35 6.42
CA ILE A 225 -3.93 -15.92 5.05
C ILE A 225 -5.04 -15.08 4.42
N LYS A 226 -6.31 -15.43 4.66
CA LYS A 226 -7.47 -14.65 4.21
C LYS A 226 -7.50 -13.27 4.87
N SER A 227 -7.25 -13.20 6.19
CA SER A 227 -7.17 -11.94 6.92
C SER A 227 -6.03 -11.05 6.42
N VAL A 228 -4.85 -11.60 6.18
CA VAL A 228 -3.70 -10.85 5.60
C VAL A 228 -4.04 -10.34 4.20
N PHE A 229 -4.67 -11.16 3.34
CA PHE A 229 -5.12 -10.74 2.02
C PHE A 229 -6.11 -9.56 2.09
N LEU A 230 -7.12 -9.64 2.96
CA LEU A 230 -8.10 -8.56 3.13
C LEU A 230 -7.46 -7.31 3.73
N LEU A 231 -6.50 -7.46 4.63
CA LEU A 231 -5.73 -6.34 5.19
C LEU A 231 -4.92 -5.63 4.10
N CYS A 232 -4.26 -6.39 3.21
CA CYS A 232 -3.58 -5.83 2.02
C CYS A 232 -4.56 -5.03 1.14
N GLY A 233 -5.81 -5.49 0.98
CA GLY A 233 -6.87 -4.78 0.26
C GLY A 233 -7.31 -3.47 0.93
N GLN A 234 -6.98 -3.27 2.18
CA GLN A 234 -7.24 -2.02 2.90
C GLN A 234 -6.08 -1.02 2.78
N LEU A 235 -4.88 -1.46 2.40
CA LEU A 235 -3.68 -0.65 2.27
C LEU A 235 -3.53 -0.08 0.85
N ARG A 236 -2.45 0.69 0.61
CA ARG A 236 -2.16 1.23 -0.73
C ARG A 236 -1.75 0.09 -1.68
N PRO A 237 -2.45 -0.13 -2.81
CA PRO A 237 -2.25 -1.33 -3.62
C PRO A 237 -0.83 -1.47 -4.20
N HIS A 238 -0.18 -0.36 -4.52
CA HIS A 238 1.12 -0.38 -5.20
C HIS A 238 2.32 -0.34 -4.25
N ARG A 239 2.09 -0.14 -2.95
CA ARG A 239 3.17 -0.04 -1.96
C ARG A 239 2.68 -0.44 -0.58
N ILE A 240 2.73 -1.74 -0.29
CA ILE A 240 2.35 -2.33 0.99
C ILE A 240 3.64 -2.73 1.70
N GLY A 241 4.01 -2.01 2.75
CA GLY A 241 5.17 -2.35 3.57
C GLY A 241 4.91 -3.60 4.39
N ILE A 242 5.82 -4.57 4.36
CA ILE A 242 5.72 -5.76 5.23
C ILE A 242 5.86 -5.35 6.70
N SER A 243 6.62 -4.30 7.00
CA SER A 243 6.71 -3.71 8.34
C SER A 243 5.35 -3.17 8.82
N ASP A 244 4.60 -2.48 7.95
CA ASP A 244 3.27 -1.98 8.31
C ASP A 244 2.28 -3.13 8.51
N LEU A 245 2.34 -4.16 7.65
CA LEU A 245 1.55 -5.37 7.83
C LEU A 245 1.85 -6.06 9.16
N LEU A 246 3.13 -6.11 9.58
CA LEU A 246 3.53 -6.67 10.87
C LEU A 246 2.91 -5.88 12.02
N LYS A 247 3.06 -4.55 12.03
CA LYS A 247 2.45 -3.66 13.04
C LYS A 247 0.93 -3.92 13.16
N TYR A 248 0.25 -4.09 12.03
CA TYR A 248 -1.21 -4.28 12.01
C TYR A 248 -1.64 -5.69 12.40
N THR A 249 -0.91 -6.73 11.93
CA THR A 249 -1.23 -8.12 12.29
C THR A 249 -1.03 -8.40 13.77
N VAL A 250 -0.01 -7.78 14.38
CA VAL A 250 0.22 -7.81 15.84
C VAL A 250 -0.90 -7.10 16.59
N GLY A 251 -1.26 -5.88 16.14
CA GLY A 251 -2.34 -5.10 16.76
C GLY A 251 -3.68 -5.80 16.75
N LEU A 252 -4.04 -6.42 15.62
CA LEU A 252 -5.30 -7.15 15.46
C LEU A 252 -5.26 -8.57 16.04
N GLY A 253 -4.12 -9.01 16.60
CA GLY A 253 -4.01 -10.35 17.17
C GLY A 253 -4.29 -11.46 16.17
N LEU A 254 -3.93 -11.29 14.89
CA LEU A 254 -4.27 -12.22 13.83
C LEU A 254 -3.59 -13.59 14.00
N PHE A 255 -2.43 -13.62 14.64
CA PHE A 255 -1.65 -14.84 14.84
C PHE A 255 -1.89 -15.42 16.24
N LYS A 256 -2.60 -16.54 16.28
CA LYS A 256 -2.85 -17.24 17.54
C LYS A 256 -1.59 -17.95 18.02
N HIS A 257 -1.35 -17.91 19.35
CA HIS A 257 -0.23 -18.60 20.01
C HIS A 257 1.17 -18.07 19.64
N ILE A 258 1.29 -16.93 18.97
CA ILE A 258 2.54 -16.25 18.71
C ILE A 258 2.73 -15.18 19.78
N ILE A 259 3.91 -15.21 20.42
CA ILE A 259 4.22 -14.35 21.57
C ILE A 259 5.23 -13.27 21.16
N THR A 260 6.24 -13.64 20.35
CA THR A 260 7.33 -12.73 19.96
C THR A 260 7.09 -12.08 18.60
N LEU A 261 7.68 -10.91 18.39
CA LEU A 261 7.66 -10.24 17.10
C LEU A 261 8.40 -11.02 16.02
N ASP A 262 9.46 -11.72 16.39
CA ASP A 262 10.23 -12.52 15.44
C ASP A 262 9.40 -13.68 14.88
N GLU A 263 8.68 -14.39 15.76
CA GLU A 263 7.72 -15.42 15.32
C GLU A 263 6.61 -14.83 14.44
N ALA A 264 6.07 -13.65 14.82
CA ALA A 264 5.05 -12.96 14.04
C ALA A 264 5.57 -12.57 12.65
N ARG A 265 6.83 -12.09 12.56
CA ARG A 265 7.51 -11.74 11.32
C ARG A 265 7.71 -12.96 10.42
N HIS A 266 8.19 -14.07 10.97
CA HIS A 266 8.34 -15.31 10.22
C HIS A 266 6.98 -15.83 9.71
N ARG A 267 5.95 -15.78 10.55
CA ARG A 267 4.60 -16.20 10.16
C ARG A 267 4.04 -15.31 9.04
N LEU A 268 4.15 -13.99 9.17
CA LEU A 268 3.71 -13.03 8.16
C LEU A 268 4.43 -13.25 6.83
N ASN A 269 5.77 -13.36 6.85
CA ASN A 269 6.56 -13.59 5.64
C ASN A 269 6.13 -14.87 4.93
N LYS A 270 5.84 -15.94 5.66
CA LYS A 270 5.31 -17.18 5.06
C LYS A 270 3.97 -16.91 4.37
N LEU A 271 3.01 -16.25 5.03
CA LEU A 271 1.69 -15.99 4.45
C LEU A 271 1.76 -15.05 3.25
N VAL A 272 2.66 -14.06 3.28
CA VAL A 272 2.92 -13.17 2.14
C VAL A 272 3.48 -13.96 0.96
N ASN A 273 4.45 -14.85 1.19
CA ASN A 273 5.01 -15.72 0.15
C ASN A 273 3.95 -16.66 -0.42
N ASP A 274 3.08 -17.22 0.42
CA ASP A 274 1.96 -18.04 -0.03
C ASP A 274 0.99 -17.23 -0.92
N LEU A 275 0.69 -15.98 -0.57
CA LEU A 275 -0.14 -15.09 -1.39
C LEU A 275 0.55 -14.71 -2.73
N ILE A 276 1.86 -14.52 -2.72
CA ILE A 276 2.65 -14.30 -3.96
C ILE A 276 2.61 -15.55 -4.84
N ALA A 277 2.80 -16.74 -4.26
CA ALA A 277 2.72 -17.99 -4.99
C ALA A 277 1.33 -18.23 -5.62
N CYS A 278 0.26 -17.78 -4.95
CA CYS A 278 -1.11 -17.79 -5.49
C CYS A 278 -1.40 -16.64 -6.46
N CYS A 279 -0.41 -15.80 -6.82
CA CYS A 279 -0.56 -14.63 -7.69
C CYS A 279 -1.59 -13.60 -7.19
N LEU A 280 -1.83 -13.56 -5.88
CA LEU A 280 -2.70 -12.58 -5.22
C LEU A 280 -1.94 -11.35 -4.72
N LEU A 281 -0.61 -11.47 -4.56
CA LEU A 281 0.32 -10.38 -4.35
C LEU A 281 1.49 -10.49 -5.34
N GLU A 282 2.17 -9.39 -5.55
CA GLU A 282 3.42 -9.29 -6.34
C GLU A 282 4.55 -8.86 -5.41
N ASP A 283 5.73 -9.45 -5.60
CA ASP A 283 6.95 -9.00 -4.92
C ASP A 283 7.36 -7.61 -5.46
N GLY A 284 7.60 -6.68 -4.55
CA GLY A 284 7.92 -5.29 -4.89
C GLY A 284 9.34 -4.87 -4.57
N ALA A 285 10.21 -5.78 -4.13
CA ALA A 285 11.54 -5.53 -3.56
C ALA A 285 11.52 -4.72 -2.23
N ASP A 286 12.63 -4.71 -1.50
CA ASP A 286 12.88 -3.89 -0.29
C ASP A 286 11.78 -4.00 0.80
N GLY A 287 11.24 -5.20 1.02
CA GLY A 287 10.19 -5.42 2.03
C GLY A 287 8.84 -4.80 1.66
N ILE A 288 8.61 -4.55 0.38
CA ILE A 288 7.35 -4.05 -0.16
C ILE A 288 6.68 -5.16 -0.96
N VAL A 289 5.37 -5.28 -0.85
CA VAL A 289 4.55 -6.08 -1.76
C VAL A 289 3.52 -5.21 -2.45
N LYS A 290 3.03 -5.67 -3.59
CA LYS A 290 2.05 -4.97 -4.41
C LYS A 290 0.83 -5.84 -4.61
N MET A 291 -0.33 -5.22 -4.67
CA MET A 291 -1.58 -5.88 -5.03
C MET A 291 -2.13 -5.23 -6.30
N HIS A 292 -2.47 -6.06 -7.27
CA HIS A 292 -3.09 -5.55 -8.51
C HIS A 292 -4.44 -4.88 -8.18
N ASP A 293 -4.76 -3.74 -8.84
CA ASP A 293 -5.97 -2.94 -8.57
C ASP A 293 -7.28 -3.74 -8.56
N VAL A 294 -7.40 -4.74 -9.44
CA VAL A 294 -8.58 -5.60 -9.50
C VAL A 294 -8.69 -6.46 -8.25
N LEU A 295 -7.57 -7.02 -7.78
CA LEU A 295 -7.51 -7.78 -6.53
C LEU A 295 -7.76 -6.89 -5.32
N HIS A 296 -7.20 -5.67 -5.33
CA HIS A 296 -7.45 -4.68 -4.30
C HIS A 296 -8.94 -4.29 -4.22
N GLY A 297 -9.58 -4.00 -5.36
CA GLY A 297 -11.01 -3.72 -5.42
C GLY A 297 -11.86 -4.90 -4.94
N PHE A 298 -11.49 -6.12 -5.31
CA PHE A 298 -12.14 -7.35 -4.85
C PHE A 298 -11.98 -7.53 -3.33
N ALA A 299 -10.75 -7.44 -2.80
CA ALA A 299 -10.48 -7.57 -1.38
C ALA A 299 -11.24 -6.53 -0.54
N ALA A 300 -11.28 -5.27 -1.00
CA ALA A 300 -12.06 -4.20 -0.36
C ALA A 300 -13.57 -4.50 -0.37
N SER A 301 -14.09 -5.06 -1.48
CA SER A 301 -15.51 -5.48 -1.59
C SER A 301 -15.83 -6.61 -0.62
N VAL A 302 -14.98 -7.64 -0.53
CA VAL A 302 -15.16 -8.76 0.42
C VAL A 302 -15.07 -8.25 1.87
N ALA A 303 -14.10 -7.39 2.17
CA ALA A 303 -13.96 -6.81 3.51
C ALA A 303 -15.20 -6.00 3.91
N SER A 304 -15.77 -5.22 3.00
CA SER A 304 -16.99 -4.46 3.24
C SER A 304 -18.21 -5.35 3.45
N ARG A 305 -18.37 -6.37 2.59
CA ARG A 305 -19.54 -7.28 2.60
C ARG A 305 -19.53 -8.21 3.82
N ASP A 306 -18.39 -8.86 4.08
CA ASP A 306 -18.32 -10.00 5.02
C ASP A 306 -17.77 -9.59 6.40
N HIS A 307 -17.04 -8.49 6.47
CA HIS A 307 -16.36 -8.01 7.68
C HIS A 307 -16.77 -6.61 8.10
N HIS A 308 -17.81 -6.03 7.48
CA HIS A 308 -18.33 -4.71 7.82
C HIS A 308 -17.24 -3.63 7.92
N VAL A 309 -16.33 -3.58 6.94
CA VAL A 309 -15.28 -2.56 6.86
C VAL A 309 -15.81 -1.35 6.11
N PHE A 310 -15.84 -0.20 6.76
CA PHE A 310 -16.09 1.07 6.10
C PHE A 310 -14.83 1.54 5.38
N THR A 311 -14.90 1.71 4.07
CA THR A 311 -13.78 2.19 3.26
C THR A 311 -14.19 3.45 2.50
N SER A 312 -13.50 4.56 2.78
CA SER A 312 -13.59 5.77 1.95
C SER A 312 -12.43 5.80 0.96
N SER A 313 -12.74 5.82 -0.34
CA SER A 313 -11.73 5.78 -1.39
C SER A 313 -11.01 7.12 -1.57
N SER A 314 -9.72 7.03 -1.91
CA SER A 314 -8.84 8.17 -2.23
C SER A 314 -9.46 9.16 -3.22
N GLY A 315 -9.28 10.45 -2.96
CA GLY A 315 -9.66 11.52 -3.89
C GLY A 315 -11.10 12.03 -3.76
N ARG A 316 -11.93 11.47 -2.89
CA ARG A 316 -13.25 12.03 -2.60
C ARG A 316 -13.24 12.79 -1.28
N VAL A 317 -13.94 13.92 -1.27
CA VAL A 317 -14.29 14.61 -0.02
C VAL A 317 -15.31 13.73 0.70
N LEU A 318 -15.01 13.28 1.92
CA LEU A 318 -16.02 12.66 2.77
C LEU A 318 -16.91 13.78 3.30
N ARG A 319 -18.11 13.90 2.73
CA ARG A 319 -19.05 14.98 3.11
C ARG A 319 -19.83 14.65 4.37
N GLU A 320 -20.11 13.37 4.59
CA GLU A 320 -20.90 12.90 5.72
C GLU A 320 -20.38 11.54 6.18
N TRP A 321 -20.29 11.33 7.47
CA TRP A 321 -20.05 10.02 8.06
C TRP A 321 -21.29 9.13 7.85
N PRO A 322 -21.10 7.79 7.83
CA PRO A 322 -22.23 6.87 7.80
C PRO A 322 -23.21 7.15 8.94
N ALA A 323 -24.50 6.84 8.71
CA ALA A 323 -25.51 6.97 9.73
C ALA A 323 -25.15 6.17 10.99
N LYS A 324 -25.61 6.62 12.16
CA LYS A 324 -25.22 6.07 13.46
C LYS A 324 -25.45 4.57 13.59
N ASP A 325 -26.56 4.06 13.07
CA ASP A 325 -26.93 2.64 13.06
C ASP A 325 -25.96 1.79 12.22
N MET A 326 -25.42 2.35 11.16
CA MET A 326 -24.38 1.71 10.35
C MET A 326 -23.03 1.72 11.05
N LEU A 327 -22.66 2.83 11.71
CA LEU A 327 -21.41 2.94 12.47
C LEU A 327 -21.32 1.88 13.58
N GLU A 328 -22.43 1.53 14.22
CA GLU A 328 -22.49 0.50 15.27
C GLU A 328 -22.20 -0.93 14.75
N GLN A 329 -22.28 -1.14 13.44
CA GLN A 329 -22.03 -2.45 12.81
C GLN A 329 -20.61 -2.61 12.32
N TYR A 330 -19.89 -1.52 12.06
CA TYR A 330 -18.55 -1.60 11.48
C TYR A 330 -17.52 -2.16 12.46
N SER A 331 -16.76 -3.16 12.00
CA SER A 331 -15.59 -3.72 12.70
C SER A 331 -14.29 -2.96 12.40
N ALA A 332 -14.25 -2.27 11.27
CA ALA A 332 -13.08 -1.51 10.86
C ALA A 332 -13.46 -0.26 10.08
N THR A 333 -12.65 0.77 10.20
CA THR A 333 -12.77 2.00 9.41
C THR A 333 -11.44 2.29 8.75
N LEU A 334 -11.48 2.47 7.43
CA LEU A 334 -10.36 2.92 6.63
C LEU A 334 -10.73 4.20 5.89
N CYS A 335 -10.18 5.31 6.31
CA CYS A 335 -10.38 6.59 5.67
C CYS A 335 -9.10 7.07 5.00
N ARG A 336 -9.11 7.09 3.65
CA ARG A 336 -8.09 7.72 2.82
C ARG A 336 -8.70 8.90 2.11
N VAL A 337 -8.80 10.03 2.78
CA VAL A 337 -9.53 11.17 2.26
C VAL A 337 -8.59 12.33 2.07
N ALA A 338 -8.66 12.96 0.90
CA ALA A 338 -7.95 14.19 0.64
C ALA A 338 -8.52 15.35 1.48
N LYS A 339 -9.79 15.27 1.86
CA LYS A 339 -10.45 16.30 2.65
C LYS A 339 -11.65 15.72 3.42
N PHE A 340 -11.66 15.93 4.74
CA PHE A 340 -12.86 15.79 5.57
C PHE A 340 -13.53 17.14 5.71
N LEU A 341 -14.85 17.17 5.79
CA LEU A 341 -15.53 18.38 6.22
C LEU A 341 -15.54 18.46 7.75
N ASP A 342 -16.02 17.43 8.44
CA ASP A 342 -16.00 17.38 9.91
C ASP A 342 -16.02 15.94 10.42
N PHE A 343 -15.41 15.70 11.58
CA PHE A 343 -15.60 14.47 12.35
C PHE A 343 -16.86 14.58 13.20
N PRO A 344 -17.55 13.44 13.49
CA PRO A 344 -18.55 13.42 14.53
C PRO A 344 -17.88 13.72 15.89
N GLU A 345 -18.60 14.33 16.80
CA GLU A 345 -18.05 14.60 18.15
C GLU A 345 -17.69 13.31 18.89
N VAL A 346 -18.47 12.25 18.69
CA VAL A 346 -18.25 10.91 19.24
C VAL A 346 -18.45 9.86 18.14
N LEU A 347 -17.46 9.00 17.96
CA LEU A 347 -17.52 7.84 17.07
C LEU A 347 -18.10 6.65 17.86
N ASN A 348 -19.40 6.44 17.76
CA ASN A 348 -20.09 5.35 18.47
C ASN A 348 -19.98 4.04 17.68
N CYS A 349 -18.84 3.37 17.79
CA CYS A 349 -18.52 2.14 17.07
C CYS A 349 -18.08 1.04 18.03
N PRO A 350 -19.01 0.41 18.78
CA PRO A 350 -18.69 -0.53 19.86
C PRO A 350 -18.04 -1.83 19.37
N LYS A 351 -18.08 -2.13 18.07
CA LYS A 351 -17.47 -3.31 17.46
C LYS A 351 -16.16 -3.00 16.73
N MET A 352 -15.74 -1.75 16.69
CA MET A 352 -14.59 -1.34 15.90
C MET A 352 -13.28 -1.86 16.50
N GLU A 353 -12.58 -2.67 15.74
CA GLU A 353 -11.27 -3.23 16.07
C GLU A 353 -10.11 -2.45 15.44
N SER A 354 -10.35 -1.83 14.27
CA SER A 354 -9.33 -1.01 13.61
C SER A 354 -9.86 0.32 13.10
N PHE A 355 -9.04 1.37 13.29
CA PHE A 355 -9.27 2.71 12.77
C PHE A 355 -8.00 3.18 12.04
N ILE A 356 -8.09 3.34 10.72
CA ILE A 356 -6.97 3.75 9.88
C ILE A 356 -7.36 5.03 9.14
N LEU A 357 -6.61 6.10 9.41
CA LEU A 357 -6.79 7.42 8.81
C LEU A 357 -5.49 7.89 8.18
N TYR A 358 -5.43 7.88 6.85
CA TYR A 358 -4.33 8.51 6.11
C TYR A 358 -4.78 9.89 5.63
N ASN A 359 -4.20 10.94 6.15
CA ASN A 359 -4.58 12.28 5.72
C ASN A 359 -3.39 13.24 5.65
N GLY A 360 -3.38 14.04 4.58
CA GLY A 360 -2.43 15.13 4.39
C GLY A 360 -3.03 16.52 4.58
N ASP A 361 -4.29 16.65 5.02
CA ASP A 361 -4.92 17.97 5.24
C ASP A 361 -4.62 18.47 6.66
N PRO A 362 -3.78 19.51 6.81
CA PRO A 362 -3.43 20.04 8.13
C PRO A 362 -4.60 20.76 8.83
N SER A 363 -5.70 21.01 8.14
CA SER A 363 -6.88 21.70 8.71
C SER A 363 -7.80 20.76 9.50
N ILE A 364 -7.58 19.46 9.43
CA ILE A 364 -8.40 18.50 10.16
C ILE A 364 -8.20 18.61 11.66
N LYS A 365 -9.33 18.75 12.36
CA LYS A 365 -9.37 18.71 13.83
C LYS A 365 -10.01 17.41 14.28
N ILE A 366 -9.32 16.69 15.14
CA ILE A 366 -9.85 15.49 15.80
C ILE A 366 -10.56 15.93 17.08
N PRO A 367 -11.88 15.68 17.23
CA PRO A 367 -12.60 16.00 18.45
C PRO A 367 -12.04 15.28 19.68
N ASP A 368 -12.00 15.94 20.81
CA ASP A 368 -11.44 15.38 22.03
C ASP A 368 -12.17 14.12 22.51
N CYS A 369 -13.50 14.05 22.33
CA CYS A 369 -14.36 12.93 22.70
C CYS A 369 -14.52 11.87 21.61
N LEU A 370 -13.81 11.96 20.47
CA LEU A 370 -14.07 11.14 19.28
C LEU A 370 -14.11 9.65 19.60
N PHE A 371 -13.19 9.14 20.41
CA PHE A 371 -13.00 7.70 20.62
C PHE A 371 -13.70 7.13 21.86
N VAL A 372 -14.50 7.91 22.58
CA VAL A 372 -15.23 7.45 23.79
C VAL A 372 -16.09 6.21 23.52
N GLY A 373 -16.67 6.10 22.30
CA GLY A 373 -17.52 4.98 21.87
C GLY A 373 -16.79 3.80 21.23
N ALA A 374 -15.44 3.86 21.08
CA ALA A 374 -14.65 2.87 20.35
C ALA A 374 -13.80 1.97 21.26
N LYS A 375 -14.37 1.47 22.36
CA LYS A 375 -13.67 0.72 23.43
C LYS A 375 -13.07 -0.63 23.02
N THR A 376 -13.45 -1.15 21.87
CA THR A 376 -12.91 -2.42 21.32
C THR A 376 -11.72 -2.23 20.40
N LEU A 377 -11.30 -0.99 20.18
CA LEU A 377 -10.24 -0.65 19.24
C LEU A 377 -8.92 -1.29 19.67
N GLN A 378 -8.30 -2.01 18.72
CA GLN A 378 -7.03 -2.71 18.92
C GLN A 378 -5.91 -2.12 18.04
N LEU A 379 -6.28 -1.56 16.88
CA LEU A 379 -5.37 -0.93 15.94
C LEU A 379 -5.83 0.49 15.62
N MET A 380 -4.95 1.46 15.86
CA MET A 380 -5.14 2.84 15.43
C MET A 380 -3.94 3.31 14.60
N ASP A 381 -4.21 3.83 13.41
CA ASP A 381 -3.22 4.49 12.56
C ASP A 381 -3.78 5.82 12.09
N MET A 382 -3.11 6.92 12.45
CA MET A 382 -3.46 8.29 12.06
C MET A 382 -2.26 8.96 11.37
N THR A 383 -1.68 8.28 10.39
CA THR A 383 -0.52 8.78 9.65
C THR A 383 -0.82 10.10 8.92
N ARG A 384 0.10 11.08 9.07
CA ARG A 384 0.06 12.43 8.48
C ARG A 384 -1.12 13.30 8.97
N VAL A 385 -1.54 13.12 10.21
CA VAL A 385 -2.54 13.96 10.87
C VAL A 385 -1.86 14.97 11.78
N GLN A 386 -2.38 16.21 11.85
CA GLN A 386 -1.89 17.21 12.80
C GLN A 386 -2.57 17.01 14.15
N LEU A 387 -1.79 16.66 15.17
CA LEU A 387 -2.25 16.36 16.53
C LEU A 387 -1.44 17.18 17.56
N PRO A 388 -1.58 18.50 17.56
CA PRO A 388 -0.86 19.36 18.52
C PRO A 388 -1.24 19.02 19.98
N THR A 389 -2.43 18.47 20.18
CA THR A 389 -2.89 17.84 21.42
C THR A 389 -3.54 16.52 21.08
N LEU A 390 -3.16 15.45 21.79
CA LEU A 390 -3.82 14.16 21.63
C LEU A 390 -5.24 14.23 22.23
N PRO A 391 -6.26 13.64 21.57
CA PRO A 391 -7.60 13.57 22.11
C PRO A 391 -7.61 12.87 23.48
N SER A 392 -8.21 13.48 24.50
CA SER A 392 -8.27 12.90 25.86
C SER A 392 -8.99 11.54 25.87
N SER A 393 -9.89 11.31 24.90
CA SER A 393 -10.59 10.04 24.73
C SER A 393 -9.69 8.84 24.41
N LEU A 394 -8.41 9.05 24.03
CA LEU A 394 -7.46 7.95 23.84
C LEU A 394 -7.26 7.13 25.13
N GLN A 395 -7.29 7.75 26.31
CA GLN A 395 -7.14 7.05 27.58
C GLN A 395 -8.18 5.93 27.82
N PHE A 396 -9.32 5.97 27.11
CA PHE A 396 -10.38 4.97 27.22
C PHE A 396 -10.19 3.76 26.28
N LEU A 397 -9.15 3.77 25.46
CA LEU A 397 -8.84 2.68 24.51
C LEU A 397 -8.04 1.55 25.20
N GLU A 398 -8.64 0.92 26.20
CA GLU A 398 -8.00 -0.09 27.05
C GLU A 398 -7.53 -1.34 26.30
N LYS A 399 -8.02 -1.58 25.06
CA LYS A 399 -7.66 -2.74 24.23
C LYS A 399 -6.67 -2.42 23.11
N LEU A 400 -6.21 -1.16 23.02
CA LEU A 400 -5.33 -0.74 21.94
C LEU A 400 -3.97 -1.43 22.06
N GLN A 401 -3.59 -2.14 20.99
CA GLN A 401 -2.33 -2.88 20.91
C GLN A 401 -1.34 -2.25 19.92
N THR A 402 -1.84 -1.58 18.89
CA THR A 402 -0.99 -0.85 17.92
C THR A 402 -1.47 0.59 17.79
N LEU A 403 -0.53 1.53 17.94
CA LEU A 403 -0.72 2.94 17.68
C LEU A 403 0.38 3.43 16.70
N CYS A 404 -0.04 3.89 15.52
CA CYS A 404 0.83 4.52 14.54
C CYS A 404 0.42 5.99 14.38
N LEU A 405 1.37 6.88 14.64
CA LEU A 405 1.24 8.34 14.49
C LEU A 405 2.38 8.87 13.61
N ASP A 406 2.63 8.19 12.48
CA ASP A 406 3.75 8.46 11.61
C ASP A 406 3.55 9.77 10.82
N TYR A 407 4.60 10.58 10.71
CA TYR A 407 4.59 11.87 10.01
C TYR A 407 3.53 12.83 10.53
N CYS A 408 3.17 12.73 11.81
CA CYS A 408 2.22 13.61 12.48
C CYS A 408 2.90 14.85 13.07
N GLY A 409 2.17 15.97 13.11
CA GLY A 409 2.57 17.12 13.92
C GLY A 409 2.13 16.89 15.36
N LEU A 410 3.00 16.32 16.19
CA LEU A 410 2.70 15.95 17.56
C LEU A 410 3.14 17.03 18.55
N GLY A 411 2.30 17.30 19.56
CA GLY A 411 2.67 18.06 20.73
C GLY A 411 3.05 17.15 21.90
N ASP A 412 2.40 17.35 23.06
CA ASP A 412 2.59 16.46 24.22
C ASP A 412 1.94 15.10 23.97
N ILE A 413 2.74 14.04 24.08
CA ILE A 413 2.32 12.65 23.88
C ILE A 413 2.33 11.82 25.19
N ALA A 414 2.43 12.44 26.36
CA ALA A 414 2.44 11.75 27.65
C ALA A 414 1.22 10.84 27.86
N LEU A 415 0.06 11.23 27.31
CA LEU A 415 -1.18 10.45 27.37
C LEU A 415 -1.03 9.03 26.78
N ILE A 416 -0.10 8.80 25.86
CA ILE A 416 0.16 7.46 25.30
C ILE A 416 0.57 6.48 26.41
N GLY A 417 1.22 6.94 27.47
CA GLY A 417 1.60 6.12 28.62
C GLY A 417 0.41 5.44 29.35
N GLU A 418 -0.82 5.90 29.14
CA GLU A 418 -2.01 5.27 29.70
C GLU A 418 -2.49 4.04 28.92
N LEU A 419 -1.99 3.80 27.71
CA LEU A 419 -2.37 2.69 26.85
C LEU A 419 -1.63 1.40 27.21
N LYS A 420 -1.93 0.83 28.38
CA LYS A 420 -1.18 -0.28 29.01
C LYS A 420 -1.16 -1.60 28.21
N MET A 421 -2.05 -1.76 27.23
CA MET A 421 -2.08 -2.94 26.35
C MET A 421 -1.25 -2.78 25.07
N LEU A 422 -0.60 -1.61 24.91
CA LEU A 422 0.14 -1.30 23.69
C LEU A 422 1.35 -2.22 23.52
N LYS A 423 1.44 -2.84 22.34
CA LYS A 423 2.54 -3.70 21.90
C LYS A 423 3.42 -3.02 20.83
N VAL A 424 2.79 -2.17 20.02
CA VAL A 424 3.46 -1.47 18.93
C VAL A 424 3.17 0.02 19.02
N LEU A 425 4.22 0.82 19.10
CA LEU A 425 4.16 2.27 19.00
C LEU A 425 5.07 2.74 17.86
N SER A 426 4.49 3.41 16.87
CA SER A 426 5.21 4.00 15.74
C SER A 426 5.01 5.50 15.71
N LEU A 427 6.11 6.25 15.71
CA LEU A 427 6.18 7.71 15.71
C LEU A 427 7.14 8.20 14.61
N VAL A 428 7.25 7.46 13.49
CA VAL A 428 8.20 7.76 12.40
C VAL A 428 7.96 9.16 11.85
N GLY A 429 9.03 9.97 11.75
CA GLY A 429 9.00 11.28 11.11
C GLY A 429 8.06 12.29 11.77
N SER A 430 7.71 12.12 13.05
CA SER A 430 6.72 12.95 13.74
C SER A 430 7.31 14.15 14.48
N ASN A 431 8.59 14.45 14.24
CA ASN A 431 9.30 15.63 14.75
C ASN A 431 9.17 15.82 16.27
N ILE A 432 9.14 14.72 17.03
CA ILE A 432 9.16 14.76 18.49
C ILE A 432 10.51 15.28 18.97
N VAL A 433 10.49 16.16 19.98
CA VAL A 433 11.72 16.70 20.57
C VAL A 433 12.13 15.90 21.79
N ARG A 434 11.17 15.39 22.52
CA ARG A 434 11.37 14.63 23.76
C ARG A 434 10.43 13.45 23.83
N LEU A 435 10.94 12.30 24.25
CA LEU A 435 10.14 11.15 24.62
C LEU A 435 9.65 11.31 26.06
N PRO A 436 8.33 11.29 26.36
CA PRO A 436 7.82 11.45 27.73
C PRO A 436 8.23 10.27 28.62
N ARG A 437 8.36 10.53 29.93
CA ARG A 437 8.64 9.47 30.93
C ARG A 437 7.53 8.43 31.02
N GLU A 438 6.33 8.83 30.72
CA GLU A 438 5.10 8.02 30.72
C GLU A 438 5.18 6.85 29.74
N ILE A 439 5.99 6.97 28.67
CA ILE A 439 6.23 5.85 27.73
C ILE A 439 6.85 4.65 28.45
N GLY A 440 7.68 4.86 29.48
CA GLY A 440 8.22 3.77 30.31
C GLY A 440 7.16 2.93 31.05
N GLN A 441 5.90 3.38 31.09
CA GLN A 441 4.79 2.62 31.69
C GLN A 441 4.19 1.56 30.74
N LEU A 442 4.61 1.54 29.47
CA LEU A 442 4.14 0.61 28.46
C LEU A 442 4.89 -0.73 28.55
N THR A 443 4.76 -1.43 29.66
CA THR A 443 5.53 -2.67 29.96
C THR A 443 5.27 -3.82 28.98
N ARG A 444 4.22 -3.75 28.14
CA ARG A 444 3.90 -4.73 27.09
C ARG A 444 4.42 -4.34 25.72
N LEU A 445 5.09 -3.19 25.59
CA LEU A 445 5.58 -2.71 24.31
C LEU A 445 6.68 -3.63 23.79
N GLN A 446 6.47 -4.15 22.58
CA GLN A 446 7.38 -5.05 21.87
C GLN A 446 8.13 -4.32 20.75
N LEU A 447 7.48 -3.34 20.09
CA LEU A 447 8.07 -2.55 19.02
C LEU A 447 7.91 -1.06 19.29
N LEU A 448 9.02 -0.35 19.27
CA LEU A 448 9.09 1.11 19.31
C LEU A 448 9.81 1.62 18.08
N ASP A 449 9.09 2.33 17.21
CA ASP A 449 9.64 2.89 15.97
C ASP A 449 9.69 4.41 16.07
N LEU A 450 10.90 4.93 16.18
CA LEU A 450 11.21 6.36 16.27
C LEU A 450 12.01 6.85 15.05
N ASN A 451 12.09 6.09 13.95
CA ASN A 451 12.85 6.46 12.77
C ASN A 451 12.49 7.87 12.26
N ASP A 452 13.43 8.51 11.59
CA ASP A 452 13.25 9.80 10.92
C ASP A 452 12.78 10.94 11.85
N ASN A 453 13.22 10.94 13.13
CA ASN A 453 12.95 12.02 14.08
C ASN A 453 14.25 12.80 14.39
N PRO A 454 14.77 13.64 13.46
CA PRO A 454 16.04 14.36 13.66
C PRO A 454 15.96 15.39 14.78
N THR A 455 14.77 15.75 15.21
CA THR A 455 14.51 16.70 16.31
C THR A 455 14.45 16.03 17.68
N LEU A 456 14.51 14.70 17.78
CA LEU A 456 14.49 14.01 19.04
C LEU A 456 15.83 14.21 19.79
N GLU A 457 15.83 15.03 20.82
CA GLU A 457 17.01 15.41 21.60
C GLU A 457 17.09 14.68 22.93
N ILE A 458 15.95 14.36 23.54
CA ILE A 458 15.89 13.87 24.93
C ILE A 458 15.09 12.59 25.02
N ILE A 459 15.76 11.53 25.49
CA ILE A 459 15.12 10.33 26.02
C ILE A 459 15.40 10.30 27.53
N PRO A 460 14.37 10.45 28.39
CA PRO A 460 14.59 10.51 29.84
C PRO A 460 15.22 9.22 30.38
N PRO A 461 16.00 9.28 31.46
CA PRO A 461 16.60 8.10 32.09
C PRO A 461 15.54 7.04 32.40
N ASN A 462 15.94 5.78 32.23
CA ASN A 462 15.13 4.60 32.54
C ASN A 462 13.86 4.37 31.69
N VAL A 463 13.50 5.25 30.75
CA VAL A 463 12.30 5.03 29.89
C VAL A 463 12.45 3.72 29.11
N LEU A 464 13.55 3.55 28.38
CA LEU A 464 13.77 2.33 27.57
C LEU A 464 13.98 1.09 28.44
N SER A 465 14.67 1.20 29.56
CA SER A 465 14.90 0.06 30.47
C SER A 465 13.63 -0.44 31.19
N CYS A 466 12.61 0.41 31.30
CA CYS A 466 11.29 0.01 31.82
C CYS A 466 10.46 -0.78 30.81
N LEU A 467 10.80 -0.73 29.52
CA LEU A 467 10.11 -1.48 28.46
C LEU A 467 10.61 -2.92 28.41
N THR A 468 10.26 -3.71 29.41
CA THR A 468 10.83 -5.05 29.65
C THR A 468 10.48 -6.10 28.59
N GLN A 469 9.49 -5.83 27.73
CA GLN A 469 9.11 -6.72 26.62
C GLN A 469 9.52 -6.16 25.26
N LEU A 470 10.34 -5.10 25.22
CA LEU A 470 10.77 -4.51 23.95
C LEU A 470 11.71 -5.47 23.21
N GLU A 471 11.34 -5.82 21.99
CA GLU A 471 12.10 -6.69 21.09
C GLU A 471 12.75 -5.87 19.96
N ASP A 472 12.00 -4.91 19.38
CA ASP A 472 12.46 -4.08 18.28
C ASP A 472 12.46 -2.60 18.69
N LEU A 473 13.60 -1.95 18.52
CA LEU A 473 13.78 -0.51 18.66
C LEU A 473 14.38 0.05 17.37
N TYR A 474 13.64 0.87 16.66
CA TYR A 474 14.11 1.55 15.45
C TYR A 474 14.34 3.03 15.73
N MET A 475 15.57 3.51 15.43
CA MET A 475 16.00 4.87 15.69
C MET A 475 16.93 5.38 14.58
N GLU A 476 16.67 4.98 13.34
CA GLU A 476 17.45 5.37 12.18
C GLU A 476 17.15 6.83 11.78
N ASN A 477 18.16 7.56 11.33
CA ASN A 477 18.08 8.99 10.97
C ASN A 477 17.60 9.89 12.11
N ASN A 478 17.88 9.51 13.35
CA ASN A 478 17.65 10.32 14.53
C ASN A 478 18.96 10.97 14.97
N PHE A 479 18.83 12.02 15.79
CA PHE A 479 19.92 12.61 16.55
C PHE A 479 21.01 13.32 15.74
N LEU A 480 20.95 14.64 15.81
CA LEU A 480 22.13 15.50 15.58
C LEU A 480 22.96 15.62 16.87
N GLN A 481 22.33 15.55 18.04
CA GLN A 481 23.00 15.62 19.37
C GLN A 481 22.13 14.93 20.43
N TRP A 482 22.77 14.20 21.37
CA TRP A 482 22.09 13.60 22.51
C TRP A 482 22.29 14.44 23.76
N GLY A 483 21.19 14.86 24.40
CA GLY A 483 21.19 15.41 25.75
C GLY A 483 20.87 14.29 26.77
N VAL A 484 21.68 14.14 27.81
CA VAL A 484 21.39 13.26 28.95
C VAL A 484 20.93 14.13 30.11
N GLU A 485 19.66 13.98 30.52
CA GLU A 485 19.12 14.70 31.66
C GLU A 485 19.83 14.27 32.96
N GLY A 486 20.46 15.19 33.67
CA GLY A 486 21.04 14.93 34.98
C GLY A 486 22.57 14.73 35.03
N LEU A 487 23.28 14.92 33.94
CA LEU A 487 24.73 15.04 33.94
C LEU A 487 25.12 16.47 33.65
N ASP A 488 25.93 17.09 34.53
CA ASP A 488 26.51 18.43 34.32
C ASP A 488 27.14 18.55 32.92
N ASP A 489 26.95 19.69 32.25
CA ASP A 489 27.35 20.02 30.87
C ASP A 489 28.84 19.81 30.52
N ARG A 490 29.62 19.24 31.40
CA ARG A 490 31.08 19.10 31.25
C ARG A 490 31.57 17.72 30.73
N ARG A 491 30.70 16.74 30.44
CA ARG A 491 31.13 15.39 30.03
C ARG A 491 30.33 14.74 28.89
N ASN A 492 29.68 15.47 28.04
CA ASN A 492 28.93 14.90 26.91
C ASN A 492 29.75 14.97 25.62
N ASN A 493 30.77 14.17 25.53
CA ASN A 493 31.33 13.71 24.25
C ASN A 493 31.39 12.17 24.30
N ALA A 494 30.23 11.53 24.18
CA ALA A 494 30.17 10.13 23.79
C ALA A 494 30.16 10.10 22.27
N SER A 495 31.34 9.89 21.70
CA SER A 495 31.54 9.61 20.29
C SER A 495 30.70 8.40 19.85
N SER A 496 29.97 8.63 18.73
CA SER A 496 29.41 7.58 17.90
C SER A 496 30.44 6.51 17.58
N GLY A 497 30.17 5.26 17.96
CA GLY A 497 30.80 4.07 17.49
C GLY A 497 29.76 3.15 16.89
#